data_4bd6ba89187db07ed1ea1a10f00a8ec9
#
_entry.id   4bd6ba89187db07ed1ea1a10f00a8ec9
#
_cell.length_a   1.000
_cell.length_b   1.000
_cell.length_c   1.000
_cell.angle_alpha   90.00
_cell.angle_beta   90.00
_cell.angle_gamma   90.00
#
_symmetry.space_group_name_H-M   'P 1'
#
loop_
_entity.id
_entity.type
_entity.pdbx_description
1 polymer ?
#
loop_
_entity_poly.entity_id
_entity_poly.type
_entity_poly.pdbx_seq_one_letter_code
_entity_poly.pdbx_strand_id
1 'polypeptide(L)'
;MKKILFILAGTLVLAGCKSYKNYERPQSIEDTAKEQLFRDVQGTDTMSFGNMPWREVFTDAQLQQLIEKALAQNTDLQKADHNIQKARIGLKVSKLSYLPTLAVAPQGQIASFDGGKATKTYTLPLSLSWELGSWGSLRNNRKKAGVDTLIAAGAKQATQTAIVSAVANLYYTMQMLDEQLRTTNETVVLWKKNVDAMEAMQEAGLTTKIGRASCRERV
;
A
#
# COMPACT_ATOMS: atom_id res chain seq x y z
N MET A 1 3.11 -10.87 -64.56
CA MET A 1 2.01 -11.24 -63.67
C MET A 1 2.51 -11.79 -62.33
N LYS A 2 3.47 -12.73 -62.26
CA LYS A 2 3.96 -13.29 -60.97
C LYS A 2 4.57 -12.24 -60.02
N LYS A 3 5.33 -11.25 -60.51
CA LYS A 3 5.94 -10.19 -59.67
C LYS A 3 4.91 -9.25 -59.05
N ILE A 4 3.78 -8.98 -59.72
CA ILE A 4 2.70 -8.14 -59.18
C ILE A 4 1.94 -8.90 -58.09
N LEU A 5 1.78 -10.22 -58.23
CA LEU A 5 1.16 -11.07 -57.22
C LEU A 5 1.94 -11.11 -55.90
N PHE A 6 3.29 -11.15 -55.99
CA PHE A 6 4.16 -11.10 -54.81
C PHE A 6 4.12 -9.74 -54.11
N ILE A 7 4.02 -8.64 -54.82
CA ILE A 7 3.89 -7.30 -54.24
C ILE A 7 2.51 -7.15 -53.59
N LEU A 8 1.43 -7.65 -54.22
CA LEU A 8 0.09 -7.61 -53.64
C LEU A 8 -0.04 -8.49 -52.38
N ALA A 9 0.58 -9.68 -52.36
CA ALA A 9 0.65 -10.54 -51.19
C ALA A 9 1.45 -9.91 -50.04
N GLY A 10 2.55 -9.23 -50.33
CA GLY A 10 3.37 -8.50 -49.38
C GLY A 10 2.61 -7.32 -48.72
N THR A 11 1.80 -6.60 -49.48
CA THR A 11 1.00 -5.48 -48.92
C THR A 11 -0.17 -5.96 -48.08
N LEU A 12 -0.78 -7.12 -48.37
CA LEU A 12 -1.86 -7.71 -47.55
C LEU A 12 -1.35 -8.18 -46.19
N VAL A 13 -0.11 -8.67 -46.07
CA VAL A 13 0.48 -9.10 -44.80
C VAL A 13 0.77 -7.91 -43.90
N LEU A 14 1.06 -6.73 -44.45
CA LEU A 14 1.31 -5.51 -43.66
C LEU A 14 0.04 -4.83 -43.13
N ALA A 15 -1.13 -5.10 -43.75
CA ALA A 15 -2.40 -4.52 -43.32
C ALA A 15 -3.01 -5.17 -42.06
N GLY A 16 -2.53 -6.36 -41.65
CA GLY A 16 -3.07 -7.12 -40.52
C GLY A 16 -2.64 -6.66 -39.12
N CYS A 17 -1.75 -5.66 -39.02
CA CYS A 17 -1.11 -5.30 -37.73
C CYS A 17 -1.93 -4.39 -36.82
N LYS A 18 -3.21 -4.12 -37.06
CA LYS A 18 -4.04 -3.22 -36.24
C LYS A 18 -5.06 -3.97 -35.37
N SER A 19 -4.71 -5.18 -34.91
CA SER A 19 -5.60 -6.04 -34.09
C SER A 19 -5.67 -5.65 -32.62
N TYR A 20 -4.96 -4.62 -32.15
CA TYR A 20 -4.92 -4.25 -30.74
C TYR A 20 -5.80 -3.02 -30.49
N LYS A 21 -6.98 -3.23 -29.89
CA LYS A 21 -7.78 -2.11 -29.35
C LYS A 21 -7.10 -1.56 -28.10
N ASN A 22 -6.94 -0.25 -28.03
CA ASN A 22 -6.56 0.38 -26.76
C ASN A 22 -7.66 0.07 -25.73
N TYR A 23 -7.24 -0.21 -24.50
CA TYR A 23 -8.19 -0.35 -23.40
C TYR A 23 -8.90 1.00 -23.19
N GLU A 24 -10.19 0.99 -23.25
CA GLU A 24 -11.09 2.07 -22.86
C GLU A 24 -11.91 1.58 -21.68
N ARG A 25 -12.02 2.39 -20.64
CA ARG A 25 -12.82 2.04 -19.46
C ARG A 25 -14.28 1.88 -19.88
N PRO A 26 -14.96 0.78 -19.54
CA PRO A 26 -16.37 0.62 -19.87
C PRO A 26 -17.21 1.75 -19.26
N GLN A 27 -18.01 2.42 -20.08
CA GLN A 27 -18.88 3.52 -19.62
C GLN A 27 -19.85 3.08 -18.52
N SER A 28 -20.29 1.81 -18.55
CA SER A 28 -21.14 1.24 -17.50
C SER A 28 -20.56 1.33 -16.11
N ILE A 29 -19.23 1.28 -15.94
CA ILE A 29 -18.57 1.45 -14.63
C ILE A 29 -18.59 2.91 -14.20
N GLU A 30 -18.46 3.85 -15.15
CA GLU A 30 -18.55 5.29 -14.85
C GLU A 30 -19.96 5.73 -14.52
N ASP A 31 -20.95 5.18 -15.21
CA ASP A 31 -22.36 5.47 -14.98
C ASP A 31 -22.83 4.88 -13.65
N THR A 32 -22.45 3.64 -13.32
CA THR A 32 -22.73 3.03 -12.01
C THR A 32 -22.05 3.77 -10.85
N ALA A 33 -20.88 4.37 -11.07
CA ALA A 33 -20.20 5.18 -10.06
C ALA A 33 -20.84 6.59 -9.90
N LYS A 34 -21.58 7.06 -10.90
CA LYS A 34 -22.34 8.32 -10.86
C LYS A 34 -23.78 8.13 -10.35
N GLU A 35 -24.36 6.96 -10.59
CA GLU A 35 -25.67 6.61 -10.04
C GLU A 35 -25.53 6.38 -8.53
N GLN A 36 -26.25 7.16 -7.77
CA GLN A 36 -26.43 7.19 -6.32
C GLN A 36 -26.16 5.86 -5.58
N LEU A 37 -24.89 5.49 -5.44
CA LEU A 37 -24.44 4.38 -4.61
C LEU A 37 -24.70 4.64 -3.11
N PHE A 38 -24.91 5.89 -2.76
CA PHE A 38 -25.15 6.34 -1.38
C PHE A 38 -26.57 6.93 -1.29
N ARG A 39 -27.44 6.28 -0.51
CA ARG A 39 -28.89 6.57 -0.41
C ARG A 39 -29.23 8.00 0.01
N ASP A 40 -28.33 8.74 0.64
CA ASP A 40 -28.66 9.98 1.36
C ASP A 40 -27.92 11.22 0.84
N VAL A 41 -27.23 11.14 -0.30
CA VAL A 41 -26.52 12.32 -0.83
C VAL A 41 -27.41 13.10 -1.77
N GLN A 42 -28.35 13.90 -1.21
CA GLN A 42 -29.05 14.98 -1.91
C GLN A 42 -28.23 16.30 -1.88
N GLY A 43 -26.93 16.26 -1.62
CA GLY A 43 -26.09 17.44 -1.51
C GLY A 43 -25.18 17.59 -2.73
N THR A 44 -25.12 18.80 -3.27
CA THR A 44 -24.13 19.29 -4.24
C THR A 44 -22.72 19.38 -3.66
N ASP A 45 -22.46 18.80 -2.49
CA ASP A 45 -21.14 18.81 -1.88
C ASP A 45 -20.25 17.76 -2.53
N THR A 46 -19.44 18.22 -3.49
CA THR A 46 -18.45 17.43 -4.20
C THR A 46 -17.16 17.24 -3.39
N MET A 47 -17.09 17.77 -2.18
CA MET A 47 -15.93 17.61 -1.27
C MET A 47 -15.99 16.23 -0.61
N SER A 48 -15.38 15.25 -1.25
CA SER A 48 -15.21 13.94 -0.63
C SER A 48 -14.32 14.05 0.61
N PHE A 49 -14.78 13.59 1.75
CA PHE A 49 -14.00 13.50 2.99
C PHE A 49 -12.66 12.79 2.80
N GLY A 50 -12.59 11.84 1.87
CA GLY A 50 -11.35 11.14 1.52
C GLY A 50 -10.29 12.01 0.83
N ASN A 51 -10.67 13.19 0.32
CA ASN A 51 -9.75 14.14 -0.31
C ASN A 51 -9.27 15.24 0.64
N MET A 52 -9.83 15.33 1.85
CA MET A 52 -9.42 16.32 2.84
C MET A 52 -8.03 15.98 3.40
N PRO A 53 -7.16 16.98 3.56
CA PRO A 53 -5.89 16.80 4.26
C PRO A 53 -6.14 16.32 5.69
N TRP A 54 -5.41 15.33 6.15
CA TRP A 54 -5.58 14.75 7.50
C TRP A 54 -5.43 15.80 8.62
N ARG A 55 -4.69 16.90 8.38
CA ARG A 55 -4.55 18.01 9.33
C ARG A 55 -5.82 18.81 9.54
N GLU A 56 -6.71 18.84 8.55
CA GLU A 56 -8.03 19.47 8.67
C GLU A 56 -9.02 18.55 9.37
N VAL A 57 -8.85 17.23 9.21
CA VAL A 57 -9.68 16.21 9.86
C VAL A 57 -9.36 16.11 11.35
N PHE A 58 -8.08 16.10 11.70
CA PHE A 58 -7.61 15.98 13.09
C PHE A 58 -7.07 17.32 13.58
N THR A 59 -7.85 18.03 14.38
CA THR A 59 -7.53 19.39 14.87
C THR A 59 -6.71 19.38 16.17
N ASP A 60 -6.59 18.24 16.84
CA ASP A 60 -5.80 18.10 18.08
C ASP A 60 -4.30 18.22 17.79
N ALA A 61 -3.65 19.20 18.40
CA ALA A 61 -2.23 19.50 18.19
C ALA A 61 -1.30 18.37 18.67
N GLN A 62 -1.67 17.64 19.73
CA GLN A 62 -0.88 16.51 20.23
C GLN A 62 -0.96 15.33 19.25
N LEU A 63 -2.16 15.04 18.78
CA LEU A 63 -2.37 14.00 17.76
C LEU A 63 -1.62 14.33 16.48
N GLN A 64 -1.64 15.59 16.02
CA GLN A 64 -0.90 16.01 14.82
C GLN A 64 0.60 15.77 14.97
N GLN A 65 1.19 16.12 16.11
CA GLN A 65 2.62 15.87 16.37
C GLN A 65 2.96 14.36 16.37
N LEU A 66 2.09 13.53 16.94
CA LEU A 66 2.28 12.08 16.94
C LEU A 66 2.20 11.50 15.51
N ILE A 67 1.26 11.97 14.71
CA ILE A 67 1.13 11.58 13.29
C ILE A 67 2.38 12.00 12.51
N GLU A 68 2.85 13.22 12.67
CA GLU A 68 4.07 13.72 11.99
C GLU A 68 5.29 12.88 12.35
N LYS A 69 5.48 12.60 13.63
CA LYS A 69 6.57 11.74 14.11
C LYS A 69 6.47 10.32 13.54
N ALA A 70 5.26 9.74 13.53
CA ALA A 70 5.02 8.43 12.96
C ALA A 70 5.35 8.41 11.46
N LEU A 71 4.87 9.39 10.68
CA LEU A 71 5.16 9.48 9.25
C LEU A 71 6.65 9.67 8.95
N ALA A 72 7.36 10.43 9.78
CA ALA A 72 8.79 10.67 9.59
C ALA A 72 9.67 9.43 9.89
N GLN A 73 9.26 8.58 10.82
CA GLN A 73 10.07 7.47 11.31
C GLN A 73 9.58 6.08 10.87
N ASN A 74 8.44 5.99 10.18
CA ASN A 74 7.86 4.71 9.81
C ASN A 74 8.64 4.03 8.69
N THR A 75 9.09 2.79 8.94
CA THR A 75 9.86 1.98 7.99
C THR A 75 9.05 1.53 6.79
N ASP A 76 7.73 1.36 6.92
CA ASP A 76 6.89 0.92 5.79
C ASP A 76 6.70 2.06 4.78
N LEU A 77 6.67 3.31 5.24
CA LEU A 77 6.67 4.47 4.36
C LEU A 77 8.00 4.61 3.62
N GLN A 78 9.14 4.33 4.28
CA GLN A 78 10.45 4.30 3.64
C GLN A 78 10.54 3.17 2.59
N LYS A 79 10.01 1.97 2.90
CA LYS A 79 9.89 0.87 1.92
C LYS A 79 9.02 1.28 0.73
N ALA A 80 7.92 1.98 0.96
CA ALA A 80 7.07 2.48 -0.12
C ALA A 80 7.83 3.46 -1.03
N ASP A 81 8.68 4.33 -0.49
CA ASP A 81 9.55 5.21 -1.28
C ASP A 81 10.57 4.43 -2.12
N HIS A 82 11.19 3.41 -1.55
CA HIS A 82 12.08 2.52 -2.31
C HIS A 82 11.33 1.76 -3.42
N ASN A 83 10.08 1.35 -3.19
CA ASN A 83 9.26 0.72 -4.22
C ASN A 83 8.96 1.66 -5.39
N ILE A 84 8.71 2.95 -5.12
CA ILE A 84 8.57 3.97 -6.18
C ILE A 84 9.87 4.09 -6.98
N GLN A 85 11.02 4.15 -6.30
CA GLN A 85 12.34 4.21 -6.97
C GLN A 85 12.57 2.97 -7.84
N LYS A 86 12.26 1.77 -7.31
CA LYS A 86 12.33 0.50 -8.04
C LYS A 86 11.45 0.52 -9.29
N ALA A 87 10.21 1.00 -9.19
CA ALA A 87 9.30 1.12 -10.33
C ALA A 87 9.85 2.10 -11.39
N ARG A 88 10.41 3.24 -10.97
CA ARG A 88 11.07 4.21 -11.88
C ARG A 88 12.26 3.61 -12.59
N ILE A 89 13.08 2.80 -11.89
CA ILE A 89 14.20 2.07 -12.50
C ILE A 89 13.66 1.06 -13.52
N GLY A 90 12.61 0.30 -13.19
CA GLY A 90 11.94 -0.61 -14.13
C GLY A 90 11.46 0.09 -15.39
N LEU A 91 10.89 1.29 -15.26
CA LEU A 91 10.52 2.12 -16.42
C LEU A 91 11.76 2.54 -17.23
N LYS A 92 12.86 2.89 -16.58
CA LYS A 92 14.12 3.22 -17.27
C LYS A 92 14.68 2.00 -18.02
N VAL A 93 14.67 0.83 -17.39
CA VAL A 93 15.08 -0.43 -18.02
C VAL A 93 14.23 -0.74 -19.23
N SER A 94 12.90 -0.61 -19.13
CA SER A 94 11.99 -0.86 -20.26
C SER A 94 12.20 0.13 -21.44
N LYS A 95 12.71 1.33 -21.17
CA LYS A 95 13.14 2.27 -22.21
C LYS A 95 14.47 1.85 -22.87
N LEU A 96 15.41 1.32 -22.07
CA LEU A 96 16.69 0.84 -22.56
C LEU A 96 16.58 -0.47 -23.36
N SER A 97 15.49 -1.24 -23.17
CA SER A 97 15.23 -2.47 -23.95
C SER A 97 15.03 -2.24 -25.47
N TYR A 98 14.90 -0.98 -25.89
CA TYR A 98 14.93 -0.64 -27.33
C TYR A 98 16.35 -0.63 -27.93
N LEU A 99 17.39 -0.64 -27.10
CA LEU A 99 18.78 -0.63 -27.51
C LEU A 99 19.34 -2.07 -27.57
N PRO A 100 20.32 -2.34 -28.45
CA PRO A 100 21.01 -3.62 -28.43
C PRO A 100 21.76 -3.84 -27.13
N THR A 101 21.78 -5.08 -26.66
CA THR A 101 22.52 -5.49 -25.47
C THR A 101 23.87 -6.05 -25.88
N LEU A 102 24.94 -5.47 -25.34
CA LEU A 102 26.31 -5.96 -25.50
C LEU A 102 26.70 -6.70 -24.23
N ALA A 103 27.06 -7.97 -24.34
CA ALA A 103 27.58 -8.75 -23.22
C ALA A 103 28.99 -9.23 -23.47
N VAL A 104 29.84 -9.11 -22.46
CA VAL A 104 31.21 -9.63 -22.42
C VAL A 104 31.28 -10.59 -21.25
N ALA A 105 31.57 -11.85 -21.50
CA ALA A 105 31.59 -12.91 -20.48
C ALA A 105 32.92 -13.63 -20.46
N PRO A 106 34.00 -13.06 -19.86
CA PRO A 106 35.30 -13.72 -19.77
C PRO A 106 35.15 -15.07 -19.04
N GLN A 107 35.70 -16.12 -19.63
CA GLN A 107 35.69 -17.48 -19.08
C GLN A 107 37.11 -18.02 -19.04
N GLY A 108 37.43 -18.69 -17.91
CA GLY A 108 38.68 -19.39 -17.76
C GLY A 108 38.40 -20.84 -17.34
N GLN A 109 39.00 -21.78 -18.05
CA GLN A 109 38.91 -23.20 -17.73
C GLN A 109 40.31 -23.77 -17.53
N ILE A 110 40.49 -24.53 -16.46
CA ILE A 110 41.68 -25.29 -16.16
C ILE A 110 41.27 -26.77 -16.16
N ALA A 111 41.79 -27.54 -17.09
CA ALA A 111 41.55 -28.97 -17.18
C ALA A 111 42.84 -29.73 -17.02
N SER A 112 42.89 -30.73 -16.14
CA SER A 112 43.98 -31.67 -15.96
C SER A 112 43.41 -33.09 -16.05
N PHE A 113 44.00 -33.91 -16.91
CA PHE A 113 43.65 -35.31 -17.06
C PHE A 113 44.80 -36.17 -16.60
N ASP A 114 44.54 -37.18 -15.78
CA ASP A 114 45.41 -38.25 -15.40
C ASP A 114 46.83 -37.83 -14.90
N GLY A 115 46.89 -36.79 -14.08
CA GLY A 115 48.17 -36.28 -13.54
C GLY A 115 49.07 -35.52 -14.55
N GLY A 116 48.57 -35.30 -15.77
CA GLY A 116 49.26 -34.53 -16.81
C GLY A 116 49.26 -33.00 -16.53
N LYS A 117 50.05 -32.26 -17.32
CA LYS A 117 50.10 -30.80 -17.22
C LYS A 117 48.71 -30.19 -17.46
N ALA A 118 48.27 -29.34 -16.53
CA ALA A 118 47.02 -28.65 -16.65
C ALA A 118 46.96 -27.74 -17.88
N THR A 119 45.97 -27.93 -18.71
CA THR A 119 45.69 -27.05 -19.85
C THR A 119 44.83 -25.88 -19.37
N LYS A 120 45.28 -24.68 -19.63
CA LYS A 120 44.56 -23.43 -19.29
C LYS A 120 44.02 -22.82 -20.56
N THR A 121 42.70 -22.68 -20.63
CA THR A 121 42.02 -22.04 -21.74
C THR A 121 41.31 -20.79 -21.25
N TYR A 122 41.53 -19.65 -21.88
CA TYR A 122 40.87 -18.39 -21.59
C TYR A 122 40.11 -17.98 -22.86
N THR A 123 38.83 -17.70 -22.69
CA THR A 123 37.94 -17.21 -23.76
C THR A 123 37.31 -15.90 -23.37
N LEU A 124 37.23 -14.98 -24.30
CA LEU A 124 36.56 -13.69 -24.12
C LEU A 124 35.44 -13.54 -25.18
N PRO A 125 34.31 -14.22 -24.97
CA PRO A 125 33.20 -14.09 -25.91
C PRO A 125 32.55 -12.69 -25.77
N LEU A 126 32.40 -12.06 -26.92
CA LEU A 126 31.66 -10.81 -27.10
C LEU A 126 30.37 -11.14 -27.86
N SER A 127 29.22 -10.86 -27.24
CA SER A 127 27.92 -11.08 -27.86
C SER A 127 27.11 -9.78 -27.95
N LEU A 128 26.55 -9.53 -29.14
CA LEU A 128 25.63 -8.43 -29.39
C LEU A 128 24.26 -9.04 -29.69
N SER A 129 23.27 -8.72 -28.86
CA SER A 129 21.89 -9.16 -29.02
C SER A 129 20.97 -7.96 -29.17
N TRP A 130 20.13 -7.96 -30.20
CA TRP A 130 19.15 -6.92 -30.42
C TRP A 130 17.78 -7.55 -30.70
N GLU A 131 16.86 -7.34 -29.75
CA GLU A 131 15.48 -7.76 -29.93
C GLU A 131 14.72 -6.66 -30.66
N LEU A 132 14.53 -6.84 -31.96
CA LEU A 132 13.62 -5.99 -32.74
C LEU A 132 12.21 -6.35 -32.34
N GLY A 133 11.64 -5.56 -31.41
CA GLY A 133 10.32 -5.79 -30.80
C GLY A 133 9.22 -5.87 -31.84
N SER A 134 9.08 -7.06 -32.41
CA SER A 134 7.97 -7.44 -33.28
C SER A 134 6.68 -7.40 -32.45
N TRP A 135 5.56 -6.99 -33.07
CA TRP A 135 4.23 -7.04 -32.48
C TRP A 135 3.94 -6.03 -31.34
N GLY A 136 4.76 -5.02 -31.11
CA GLY A 136 4.52 -3.95 -30.13
C GLY A 136 4.73 -4.34 -28.68
N SER A 137 5.37 -5.49 -28.37
CA SER A 137 5.63 -5.95 -27.00
C SER A 137 6.46 -4.95 -26.20
N LEU A 138 7.54 -4.40 -26.77
CA LEU A 138 8.38 -3.38 -26.13
C LEU A 138 7.58 -2.11 -25.78
N ARG A 139 6.71 -1.66 -26.68
CA ARG A 139 5.84 -0.51 -26.45
C ARG A 139 4.88 -0.77 -25.28
N ASN A 140 4.27 -1.94 -25.24
CA ASN A 140 3.33 -2.31 -24.19
C ASN A 140 4.03 -2.50 -22.84
N ASN A 141 5.22 -3.10 -22.82
CA ASN A 141 6.05 -3.22 -21.62
C ASN A 141 6.44 -1.86 -21.06
N ARG A 142 6.81 -0.90 -21.90
CA ARG A 142 7.07 0.49 -21.47
C ARG A 142 5.81 1.17 -20.90
N LYS A 143 4.64 1.00 -21.54
CA LYS A 143 3.38 1.52 -21.01
C LYS A 143 3.05 0.90 -19.66
N LYS A 144 3.17 -0.43 -19.53
CA LYS A 144 2.99 -1.15 -18.28
C LYS A 144 3.90 -0.61 -17.19
N ALA A 145 5.20 -0.51 -17.44
CA ALA A 145 6.15 0.03 -16.47
C ALA A 145 5.85 1.48 -16.04
N GLY A 146 5.26 2.28 -16.95
CA GLY A 146 4.74 3.61 -16.62
C GLY A 146 3.58 3.54 -15.61
N VAL A 147 2.62 2.65 -15.84
CA VAL A 147 1.49 2.41 -14.93
C VAL A 147 1.97 1.86 -13.58
N ASP A 148 2.93 0.93 -13.58
CA ASP A 148 3.52 0.38 -12.35
C ASP A 148 4.12 1.48 -11.45
N THR A 149 4.65 2.57 -12.04
CA THR A 149 5.12 3.73 -11.28
C THR A 149 3.98 4.49 -10.60
N LEU A 150 2.82 4.61 -11.27
CA LEU A 150 1.62 5.22 -10.69
C LEU A 150 1.03 4.35 -9.58
N ILE A 151 1.00 3.03 -9.79
CA ILE A 151 0.56 2.06 -8.77
C ILE A 151 1.43 2.18 -7.50
N ALA A 152 2.75 2.24 -7.66
CA ALA A 152 3.66 2.40 -6.52
C ALA A 152 3.44 3.72 -5.78
N ALA A 153 3.15 4.82 -6.49
CA ALA A 153 2.80 6.10 -5.87
C ALA A 153 1.47 6.03 -5.09
N GLY A 154 0.44 5.40 -5.67
CA GLY A 154 -0.83 5.17 -4.99
C GLY A 154 -0.69 4.28 -3.75
N ALA A 155 0.15 3.24 -3.83
CA ALA A 155 0.45 2.37 -2.68
C ALA A 155 1.14 3.14 -1.53
N LYS A 156 2.04 4.09 -1.84
CA LYS A 156 2.61 4.97 -0.82
C LYS A 156 1.54 5.81 -0.14
N GLN A 157 0.63 6.41 -0.90
CA GLN A 157 -0.47 7.19 -0.35
C GLN A 157 -1.38 6.34 0.55
N ALA A 158 -1.72 5.12 0.13
CA ALA A 158 -2.49 4.18 0.93
C ALA A 158 -1.78 3.83 2.24
N THR A 159 -0.46 3.57 2.20
CA THR A 159 0.36 3.32 3.39
C THR A 159 0.34 4.53 4.34
N GLN A 160 0.49 5.74 3.80
CA GLN A 160 0.42 6.98 4.58
C GLN A 160 -0.92 7.12 5.29
N THR A 161 -2.02 6.90 4.58
CA THR A 161 -3.38 6.96 5.16
C THR A 161 -3.57 5.90 6.25
N ALA A 162 -3.07 4.68 6.04
CA ALA A 162 -3.14 3.61 7.03
C ALA A 162 -2.37 3.96 8.32
N ILE A 163 -1.19 4.58 8.22
CA ILE A 163 -0.41 5.03 9.38
C ILE A 163 -1.15 6.11 10.14
N VAL A 164 -1.68 7.12 9.45
CA VAL A 164 -2.47 8.20 10.06
C VAL A 164 -3.67 7.63 10.81
N SER A 165 -4.42 6.74 10.18
CA SER A 165 -5.58 6.08 10.79
C SER A 165 -5.19 5.25 12.01
N ALA A 166 -4.10 4.49 11.94
CA ALA A 166 -3.63 3.67 13.06
C ALA A 166 -3.23 4.53 14.27
N VAL A 167 -2.49 5.62 14.05
CA VAL A 167 -2.08 6.53 15.12
C VAL A 167 -3.30 7.20 15.76
N ALA A 168 -4.24 7.69 14.94
CA ALA A 168 -5.46 8.30 15.44
C ALA A 168 -6.30 7.32 16.28
N ASN A 169 -6.49 6.09 15.80
CA ASN A 169 -7.22 5.06 16.52
C ASN A 169 -6.57 4.73 17.88
N LEU A 170 -5.24 4.59 17.91
CA LEU A 170 -4.52 4.34 19.16
C LEU A 170 -4.64 5.51 20.13
N TYR A 171 -4.53 6.74 19.66
CA TYR A 171 -4.65 7.94 20.47
C TYR A 171 -6.03 8.03 21.15
N TYR A 172 -7.12 7.90 20.38
CA TYR A 172 -8.47 7.93 20.94
C TYR A 172 -8.79 6.72 21.81
N THR A 173 -8.21 5.55 21.50
CA THR A 173 -8.31 4.38 22.37
C THR A 173 -7.66 4.63 23.73
N MET A 174 -6.48 5.27 23.77
CA MET A 174 -5.83 5.63 25.03
C MET A 174 -6.68 6.64 25.82
N GLN A 175 -7.21 7.67 25.18
CA GLN A 175 -8.11 8.62 25.87
C GLN A 175 -9.35 7.93 26.44
N MET A 176 -9.95 6.99 25.68
CA MET A 176 -11.07 6.20 26.17
C MET A 176 -10.70 5.38 27.42
N LEU A 177 -9.54 4.73 27.40
CA LEU A 177 -9.07 3.93 28.55
C LEU A 177 -8.74 4.79 29.76
N ASP A 178 -8.15 5.97 29.59
CA ASP A 178 -7.89 6.92 30.66
C ASP A 178 -9.20 7.40 31.31
N GLU A 179 -10.21 7.71 30.51
CA GLU A 179 -11.52 8.12 31.00
C GLU A 179 -12.25 6.97 31.71
N GLN A 180 -12.13 5.76 31.18
CA GLN A 180 -12.65 4.55 31.83
C GLN A 180 -11.98 4.31 33.19
N LEU A 181 -10.65 4.49 33.26
CA LEU A 181 -9.91 4.36 34.52
C LEU A 181 -10.34 5.42 35.55
N ARG A 182 -10.51 6.68 35.10
CA ARG A 182 -10.99 7.77 35.97
C ARG A 182 -12.39 7.44 36.51
N THR A 183 -13.32 7.04 35.68
CA THR A 183 -14.70 6.68 36.07
C THR A 183 -14.71 5.49 37.02
N THR A 184 -13.88 4.48 36.77
CA THR A 184 -13.76 3.31 37.63
C THR A 184 -13.24 3.71 39.03
N ASN A 185 -12.19 4.53 39.10
CA ASN A 185 -11.65 5.02 40.37
C ASN A 185 -12.69 5.84 41.16
N GLU A 186 -13.44 6.71 40.51
CA GLU A 186 -14.54 7.45 41.15
C GLU A 186 -15.64 6.50 41.67
N THR A 187 -15.97 5.48 40.87
CA THR A 187 -16.93 4.46 41.29
C THR A 187 -16.47 3.71 42.53
N VAL A 188 -15.20 3.31 42.58
CA VAL A 188 -14.62 2.66 43.78
C VAL A 188 -14.73 3.56 45.02
N VAL A 189 -14.44 4.86 44.89
CA VAL A 189 -14.58 5.83 46.00
C VAL A 189 -16.02 5.92 46.47
N LEU A 190 -17.00 5.98 45.52
CA LEU A 190 -18.44 6.01 45.86
C LEU A 190 -18.89 4.72 46.55
N TRP A 191 -18.43 3.55 46.10
CA TRP A 191 -18.75 2.28 46.73
C TRP A 191 -18.17 2.17 48.14
N LYS A 192 -16.93 2.66 48.36
CA LYS A 192 -16.37 2.72 49.72
C LYS A 192 -17.24 3.56 50.66
N LYS A 193 -17.67 4.76 50.21
CA LYS A 193 -18.57 5.60 50.98
C LYS A 193 -19.91 4.91 51.29
N ASN A 194 -20.44 4.14 50.30
CA ASN A 194 -21.66 3.37 50.50
C ASN A 194 -21.45 2.25 51.56
N VAL A 195 -20.30 1.56 51.51
CA VAL A 195 -19.98 0.55 52.56
C VAL A 195 -19.90 1.19 53.92
N ASP A 196 -19.19 2.32 54.07
CA ASP A 196 -19.08 3.05 55.33
C ASP A 196 -20.46 3.49 55.86
N ALA A 197 -21.34 3.99 54.98
CA ALA A 197 -22.70 4.35 55.32
C ALA A 197 -23.54 3.14 55.78
N MET A 198 -23.41 2.01 55.11
CA MET A 198 -24.09 0.77 55.48
C MET A 198 -23.56 0.19 56.79
N GLU A 199 -22.27 0.35 57.11
CA GLU A 199 -21.70 -0.01 58.41
C GLU A 199 -22.29 0.84 59.51
N ALA A 200 -22.36 2.14 59.33
CA ALA A 200 -22.99 3.05 60.31
C ALA A 200 -24.49 2.75 60.50
N MET A 201 -25.24 2.44 59.42
CA MET A 201 -26.65 2.02 59.53
C MET A 201 -26.80 0.69 60.28
N GLN A 202 -25.88 -0.25 60.11
CA GLN A 202 -25.89 -1.52 60.80
C GLN A 202 -25.62 -1.30 62.32
N GLU A 203 -24.67 -0.46 62.68
CA GLU A 203 -24.38 -0.11 64.07
C GLU A 203 -25.56 0.59 64.74
N ALA A 204 -26.31 1.41 63.98
CA ALA A 204 -27.56 2.04 64.44
C ALA A 204 -28.78 1.08 64.47
N GLY A 205 -28.61 -0.18 64.11
CA GLY A 205 -29.68 -1.20 64.07
C GLY A 205 -30.71 -1.02 62.94
N LEU A 206 -30.42 -0.16 61.95
CA LEU A 206 -31.33 0.17 60.85
C LEU A 206 -31.22 -0.80 59.64
N THR A 207 -30.17 -1.66 59.59
CA THR A 207 -29.99 -2.64 58.49
C THR A 207 -29.39 -3.95 59.02
N THR A 208 -29.53 -5.02 58.23
CA THR A 208 -29.04 -6.35 58.54
C THR A 208 -27.65 -6.60 57.95
N LYS A 209 -26.91 -7.61 58.46
CA LYS A 209 -25.59 -8.02 57.94
C LYS A 209 -25.61 -8.40 56.45
N ILE A 210 -26.74 -8.80 55.86
CA ILE A 210 -26.89 -9.21 54.46
C ILE A 210 -26.68 -8.01 53.51
N GLY A 211 -27.23 -6.83 53.89
CA GLY A 211 -27.07 -5.61 53.08
C GLY A 211 -25.62 -5.17 52.96
N ARG A 212 -24.84 -5.29 54.06
CA ARG A 212 -23.40 -4.98 54.06
C ARG A 212 -22.57 -5.94 53.21
N ALA A 213 -22.84 -7.24 53.29
CA ALA A 213 -22.12 -8.25 52.47
C ALA A 213 -22.30 -7.98 50.96
N SER A 214 -23.52 -7.69 50.53
CA SER A 214 -23.80 -7.36 49.12
C SER A 214 -23.10 -6.11 48.58
N CYS A 215 -22.92 -5.09 49.43
CA CYS A 215 -22.14 -3.90 49.08
C CYS A 215 -20.64 -4.15 49.01
N ARG A 216 -20.10 -4.98 49.93
CA ARG A 216 -18.66 -5.28 49.99
C ARG A 216 -18.18 -6.16 48.80
N GLU A 217 -19.06 -7.02 48.30
CA GLU A 217 -18.75 -7.92 47.20
C GLU A 217 -18.67 -7.17 45.84
N ARG A 218 -19.20 -5.96 45.76
CA ARG A 218 -19.19 -5.10 44.54
C ARG A 218 -18.02 -4.11 44.51
N VAL A 219 -17.18 -4.06 45.50
CA VAL A 219 -15.98 -3.22 45.59
C VAL A 219 -14.73 -4.03 45.26
#